data_60be02f0129052858cd28dd7f93ae8a5
#
_entry.id   60be02f0129052858cd28dd7f93ae8a5
#
_cell.length_a   1.000
_cell.length_b   1.000
_cell.length_c   1.000
_cell.angle_alpha   90.00
_cell.angle_beta   90.00
_cell.angle_gamma   90.00
#
_symmetry.space_group_name_H-M   'P 1'
#
loop_
_entity.id
_entity.type
_entity.pdbx_description
1 polymer ?
#
loop_
_entity_poly.entity_id
_entity_poly.type
_entity_poly.pdbx_seq_one_letter_code
_entity_poly.pdbx_strand_id
1 'polypeptide(L)'
;PEGSRNWAINVVDIPADIDDAWLVVGYSGTGSPTGRMVAKVANLISEYPQMMEEMEAIANITRAGLTALSAGNLEGLGIAMDACHESLRKLEVSTNKLDRMVSSARPHSLGAKLTGAGGGGCMVALTQDPDRVSEAIEIAGGRPLKTKLGSQGVSIL
;
A
#
# COMPACT_ATOMS: atom_id res chain seq x y z
N PRO A 1 12.95 17.21 -24.76
CA PRO A 1 11.60 17.24 -25.21
C PRO A 1 11.12 15.81 -25.41
N GLU A 2 9.89 15.53 -25.05
CA GLU A 2 9.01 14.56 -25.68
C GLU A 2 9.17 13.08 -25.35
N GLY A 3 8.82 12.73 -24.16
CA GLY A 3 8.14 11.47 -23.94
C GLY A 3 6.69 11.79 -23.56
N SER A 4 5.79 11.83 -24.51
CA SER A 4 4.37 11.80 -24.23
C SER A 4 4.09 10.46 -23.52
N ARG A 5 4.06 10.47 -22.18
CA ARG A 5 3.63 9.30 -21.42
C ARG A 5 2.15 9.15 -21.72
N ASN A 6 1.80 8.18 -22.55
CA ASN A 6 0.42 7.79 -22.74
C ASN A 6 -0.07 7.20 -21.41
N TRP A 7 -0.79 8.01 -20.63
CA TRP A 7 -1.50 7.55 -19.45
C TRP A 7 -2.73 6.79 -19.94
N ALA A 8 -2.82 5.52 -19.56
CA ALA A 8 -4.03 4.74 -19.72
C ALA A 8 -4.70 4.58 -18.35
N ILE A 9 -5.98 4.92 -18.28
CA ILE A 9 -6.83 4.64 -17.12
C ILE A 9 -7.64 3.41 -17.49
N ASN A 10 -7.42 2.32 -16.76
CA ASN A 10 -8.19 1.10 -16.94
C ASN A 10 -9.07 0.90 -15.71
N VAL A 11 -10.34 0.57 -15.95
CA VAL A 11 -11.24 0.11 -14.89
C VAL A 11 -10.88 -1.35 -14.58
N VAL A 12 -10.75 -1.66 -13.31
CA VAL A 12 -10.56 -3.04 -12.83
C VAL A 12 -11.90 -3.54 -12.35
N ASP A 13 -12.45 -4.54 -13.02
CA ASP A 13 -13.65 -5.22 -12.54
C ASP A 13 -13.29 -6.06 -11.31
N ILE A 14 -13.95 -5.73 -10.21
CA ILE A 14 -13.81 -6.46 -8.95
C ILE A 14 -14.97 -7.46 -8.88
N PRO A 15 -14.71 -8.78 -8.70
CA PRO A 15 -15.77 -9.77 -8.58
C PRO A 15 -16.75 -9.45 -7.44
N ALA A 16 -18.03 -9.72 -7.65
CA ALA A 16 -19.09 -9.35 -6.71
C ALA A 16 -19.06 -10.13 -5.38
N ASP A 17 -18.31 -11.22 -5.32
CA ASP A 17 -18.13 -12.07 -4.14
C ASP A 17 -17.05 -11.59 -3.16
N ILE A 18 -16.49 -10.40 -3.39
CA ILE A 18 -15.53 -9.75 -2.48
C ILE A 18 -16.23 -8.88 -1.39
N ASP A 19 -17.51 -9.08 -1.15
CA ASP A 19 -18.34 -8.19 -0.31
C ASP A 19 -17.83 -7.97 1.13
N ASP A 20 -17.03 -8.90 1.69
CA ASP A 20 -16.47 -8.78 3.04
C ASP A 20 -15.03 -8.26 3.10
N ALA A 21 -14.54 -7.72 1.99
CA ALA A 21 -13.20 -7.13 1.95
C ALA A 21 -13.22 -5.66 2.41
N TRP A 22 -12.36 -5.37 3.38
CA TRP A 22 -12.16 -4.04 3.93
C TRP A 22 -10.73 -3.56 3.73
N LEU A 23 -10.60 -2.26 3.55
CA LEU A 23 -9.34 -1.55 3.69
C LEU A 23 -9.36 -0.75 4.99
N VAL A 24 -8.35 -0.96 5.83
CA VAL A 24 -8.12 -0.13 7.01
C VAL A 24 -6.89 0.73 6.75
N VAL A 25 -7.11 2.04 6.66
CA VAL A 25 -6.04 3.02 6.48
C VAL A 25 -5.60 3.50 7.86
N GLY A 26 -4.32 3.34 8.19
CA GLY A 26 -3.75 3.81 9.44
C GLY A 26 -2.90 5.06 9.22
N TYR A 27 -3.25 6.20 9.82
CA TYR A 27 -2.45 7.43 9.76
C TYR A 27 -1.45 7.49 10.91
N SER A 28 -0.17 7.72 10.58
CA SER A 28 0.92 7.73 11.56
C SER A 28 1.02 9.00 12.40
N GLY A 29 0.27 10.05 12.06
CA GLY A 29 0.34 11.35 12.73
C GLY A 29 1.44 12.28 12.20
N THR A 30 2.29 11.80 11.31
CA THR A 30 3.38 12.58 10.68
C THR A 30 3.36 12.37 9.19
N GLY A 31 3.94 13.29 8.43
CA GLY A 31 4.09 13.17 6.98
C GLY A 31 5.40 13.77 6.51
N SER A 32 5.80 13.43 5.31
CA SER A 32 6.96 14.01 4.64
C SER A 32 6.54 14.54 3.27
N PRO A 33 7.11 15.66 2.80
CA PRO A 33 6.86 16.15 1.45
C PRO A 33 7.22 15.08 0.41
N THR A 34 6.32 14.79 -0.53
CA THR A 34 6.51 13.78 -1.57
C THR A 34 7.81 13.99 -2.34
N GLY A 35 8.12 15.24 -2.74
CA GLY A 35 9.35 15.56 -3.46
C GLY A 35 10.64 15.18 -2.70
N ARG A 36 10.63 15.29 -1.36
CA ARG A 36 11.77 14.87 -0.55
C ARG A 36 11.98 13.35 -0.60
N MET A 37 10.90 12.57 -0.58
CA MET A 37 10.98 11.12 -0.66
C MET A 37 11.40 10.65 -2.05
N VAL A 38 10.90 11.30 -3.11
CA VAL A 38 11.34 11.03 -4.49
C VAL A 38 12.83 11.31 -4.66
N ALA A 39 13.32 12.45 -4.15
CA ALA A 39 14.74 12.78 -4.19
C ALA A 39 15.58 11.77 -3.38
N LYS A 40 15.08 11.30 -2.23
CA LYS A 40 15.77 10.28 -1.42
C LYS A 40 15.97 8.98 -2.21
N VAL A 41 14.92 8.46 -2.86
CA VAL A 41 15.01 7.24 -3.67
C VAL A 41 15.94 7.44 -4.87
N ALA A 42 15.85 8.59 -5.56
CA ALA A 42 16.74 8.90 -6.67
C ALA A 42 18.22 8.92 -6.25
N ASN A 43 18.53 9.51 -5.10
CA ASN A 43 19.89 9.53 -4.55
C ASN A 43 20.34 8.12 -4.16
N LEU A 44 19.48 7.33 -3.50
CA LEU A 44 19.78 5.95 -3.13
C LEU A 44 20.13 5.09 -4.36
N ILE A 45 19.36 5.21 -5.44
CA ILE A 45 19.62 4.48 -6.69
C ILE A 45 20.90 4.98 -7.37
N SER A 46 21.19 6.28 -7.29
CA SER A 46 22.44 6.85 -7.85
C SER A 46 23.67 6.33 -7.12
N GLU A 47 23.59 6.16 -5.79
CA GLU A 47 24.68 5.66 -4.96
C GLU A 47 24.79 4.12 -5.04
N TYR A 48 23.63 3.44 -5.09
CA TYR A 48 23.52 1.98 -5.13
C TYR A 48 22.65 1.55 -6.32
N PRO A 49 23.19 1.44 -7.54
CA PRO A 49 22.42 1.14 -8.76
C PRO A 49 21.60 -0.15 -8.68
N GLN A 50 22.05 -1.15 -7.90
CA GLN A 50 21.30 -2.39 -7.65
C GLN A 50 19.93 -2.16 -6.97
N MET A 51 19.70 -1.01 -6.33
CA MET A 51 18.39 -0.66 -5.77
C MET A 51 17.31 -0.45 -6.84
N MET A 52 17.69 -0.34 -8.13
CA MET A 52 16.73 -0.36 -9.23
C MET A 52 15.96 -1.70 -9.29
N GLU A 53 16.56 -2.80 -8.86
CA GLU A 53 15.91 -4.11 -8.78
C GLU A 53 14.65 -4.09 -7.89
N GLU A 54 14.66 -3.29 -6.82
CA GLU A 54 13.49 -3.14 -5.95
C GLU A 54 12.36 -2.36 -6.65
N MET A 55 12.67 -1.42 -7.53
CA MET A 55 11.67 -0.73 -8.37
C MET A 55 11.03 -1.70 -9.38
N GLU A 56 11.83 -2.57 -9.99
CA GLU A 56 11.35 -3.61 -10.88
C GLU A 56 10.53 -4.67 -10.14
N ALA A 57 10.98 -5.06 -8.94
CA ALA A 57 10.24 -5.95 -8.07
C ALA A 57 8.85 -5.38 -7.74
N ILE A 58 8.74 -4.11 -7.35
CA ILE A 58 7.46 -3.43 -7.09
C ILE A 58 6.56 -3.46 -8.33
N ALA A 59 7.12 -3.24 -9.53
CA ALA A 59 6.34 -3.31 -10.77
C ALA A 59 5.77 -4.72 -11.02
N ASN A 60 6.55 -5.77 -10.76
CA ASN A 60 6.11 -7.16 -10.89
C ASN A 60 5.07 -7.52 -9.82
N ILE A 61 5.30 -7.13 -8.57
CA ILE A 61 4.37 -7.31 -7.44
C ILE A 61 3.04 -6.62 -7.74
N THR A 62 3.06 -5.42 -8.30
CA THR A 62 1.84 -4.68 -8.67
C THR A 62 1.03 -5.44 -9.72
N ARG A 63 1.68 -6.01 -10.75
CA ARG A 63 0.99 -6.83 -11.76
C ARG A 63 0.38 -8.09 -11.14
N ALA A 64 1.11 -8.78 -10.26
CA ALA A 64 0.60 -9.94 -9.55
C ALA A 64 -0.60 -9.59 -8.66
N GLY A 65 -0.52 -8.47 -7.93
CA GLY A 65 -1.63 -7.97 -7.10
C GLY A 65 -2.86 -7.60 -7.94
N LEU A 66 -2.67 -6.98 -9.11
CA LEU A 66 -3.77 -6.68 -10.03
C LEU A 66 -4.44 -7.97 -10.54
N THR A 67 -3.65 -8.97 -10.92
CA THR A 67 -4.16 -10.28 -11.34
C THR A 67 -4.95 -10.96 -10.21
N ALA A 68 -4.42 -10.92 -8.98
CA ALA A 68 -5.10 -11.48 -7.81
C ALA A 68 -6.43 -10.76 -7.55
N LEU A 69 -6.46 -9.43 -7.61
CA LEU A 69 -7.69 -8.63 -7.41
C LEU A 69 -8.75 -8.96 -8.47
N SER A 70 -8.37 -9.00 -9.74
CA SER A 70 -9.30 -9.34 -10.84
C SER A 70 -9.84 -10.77 -10.77
N ALA A 71 -9.11 -11.67 -10.10
CA ALA A 71 -9.53 -13.05 -9.86
C ALA A 71 -10.29 -13.25 -8.54
N GLY A 72 -10.55 -12.19 -7.77
CA GLY A 72 -11.16 -12.30 -6.43
C GLY A 72 -10.25 -12.93 -5.37
N ASN A 73 -8.97 -13.16 -5.67
CA ASN A 73 -8.01 -13.76 -4.76
C ASN A 73 -7.46 -12.72 -3.77
N LEU A 74 -8.18 -12.50 -2.68
CA LEU A 74 -7.79 -11.54 -1.65
C LEU A 74 -6.52 -11.93 -0.91
N GLU A 75 -6.27 -13.22 -0.71
CA GLU A 75 -5.02 -13.72 -0.08
C GLU A 75 -3.81 -13.38 -0.96
N GLY A 76 -3.91 -13.66 -2.27
CA GLY A 76 -2.87 -13.31 -3.23
C GLY A 76 -2.60 -11.80 -3.29
N LEU A 77 -3.65 -10.97 -3.19
CA LEU A 77 -3.52 -9.52 -3.09
C LEU A 77 -2.80 -9.12 -1.80
N GLY A 78 -3.15 -9.72 -0.66
CA GLY A 78 -2.51 -9.49 0.62
C GLY A 78 -1.02 -9.83 0.60
N ILE A 79 -0.65 -10.99 0.04
CA ILE A 79 0.75 -11.39 -0.16
C ILE A 79 1.50 -10.36 -1.01
N ALA A 80 0.90 -9.87 -2.09
CA ALA A 80 1.50 -8.82 -2.92
C ALA A 80 1.67 -7.50 -2.14
N MET A 81 0.72 -7.14 -1.27
CA MET A 81 0.84 -5.96 -0.42
C MET A 81 2.02 -6.08 0.55
N ASP A 82 2.17 -7.22 1.22
CA ASP A 82 3.28 -7.47 2.14
C ASP A 82 4.64 -7.44 1.43
N ALA A 83 4.76 -8.10 0.28
CA ALA A 83 5.97 -8.07 -0.53
C ALA A 83 6.33 -6.66 -0.99
N CYS A 84 5.33 -5.86 -1.40
CA CYS A 84 5.53 -4.45 -1.76
C CYS A 84 6.06 -3.63 -0.58
N HIS A 85 5.58 -3.87 0.63
CA HIS A 85 6.09 -3.17 1.82
C HIS A 85 7.56 -3.47 2.07
N GLU A 86 8.00 -4.71 1.91
CA GLU A 86 9.40 -5.07 2.09
C GLU A 86 10.32 -4.37 1.06
N SER A 87 9.92 -4.30 -0.21
CA SER A 87 10.68 -3.53 -1.22
C SER A 87 10.71 -2.03 -0.88
N LEU A 88 9.60 -1.45 -0.40
CA LEU A 88 9.55 -0.06 0.04
C LEU A 88 10.43 0.21 1.28
N ARG A 89 10.58 -0.77 2.19
CA ARG A 89 11.53 -0.69 3.30
C ARG A 89 12.97 -0.66 2.81
N LYS A 90 13.33 -1.51 1.86
CA LYS A 90 14.68 -1.55 1.24
C LYS A 90 14.99 -0.24 0.50
N LEU A 91 14.00 0.39 -0.12
CA LEU A 91 14.11 1.74 -0.71
C LEU A 91 14.14 2.85 0.35
N GLU A 92 14.14 2.49 1.63
CA GLU A 92 14.22 3.40 2.78
C GLU A 92 13.11 4.48 2.83
N VAL A 93 11.95 4.20 2.25
CA VAL A 93 10.80 5.12 2.31
C VAL A 93 9.85 4.81 3.47
N SER A 94 10.03 3.70 4.19
CA SER A 94 9.29 3.45 5.41
C SER A 94 9.89 4.17 6.61
N THR A 95 9.18 4.17 7.72
CA THR A 95 9.63 4.68 9.01
C THR A 95 9.36 3.65 10.09
N ASN A 96 10.09 3.72 11.20
CA ASN A 96 9.88 2.82 12.35
C ASN A 96 8.42 2.82 12.84
N LYS A 97 7.70 3.94 12.70
CA LYS A 97 6.30 4.03 13.09
C LYS A 97 5.39 3.31 12.10
N LEU A 98 5.61 3.51 10.79
CA LEU A 98 4.87 2.79 9.75
C LEU A 98 5.13 1.28 9.84
N ASP A 99 6.39 0.87 10.02
CA ASP A 99 6.76 -0.54 10.16
C ASP A 99 6.08 -1.19 11.37
N ARG A 100 6.01 -0.50 12.51
CA ARG A 100 5.27 -0.99 13.69
C ARG A 100 3.78 -1.15 13.40
N MET A 101 3.16 -0.16 12.76
CA MET A 101 1.73 -0.22 12.44
C MET A 101 1.43 -1.37 11.47
N VAL A 102 2.25 -1.54 10.43
CA VAL A 102 2.14 -2.66 9.48
C VAL A 102 2.32 -4.00 10.18
N SER A 103 3.37 -4.13 11.01
CA SER A 103 3.64 -5.37 11.75
C SER A 103 2.52 -5.72 12.75
N SER A 104 1.90 -4.72 13.39
CA SER A 104 0.77 -4.94 14.28
C SER A 104 -0.51 -5.33 13.53
N ALA A 105 -0.73 -4.81 12.33
CA ALA A 105 -1.90 -5.11 11.51
C ALA A 105 -1.84 -6.51 10.86
N ARG A 106 -0.66 -6.97 10.46
CA ARG A 106 -0.45 -8.23 9.69
C ARG A 106 -1.10 -9.46 10.31
N PRO A 107 -1.02 -9.74 11.62
CA PRO A 107 -1.66 -10.93 12.21
C PRO A 107 -3.20 -10.96 12.10
N HIS A 108 -3.82 -9.84 11.77
CA HIS A 108 -5.26 -9.65 11.69
C HIS A 108 -5.73 -9.25 10.28
N SER A 109 -4.82 -9.26 9.31
CA SER A 109 -5.09 -8.86 7.92
C SER A 109 -4.58 -9.89 6.93
N LEU A 110 -5.05 -9.82 5.70
CA LEU A 110 -4.54 -10.61 4.58
C LEU A 110 -3.20 -10.07 4.08
N GLY A 111 -2.94 -8.78 4.31
CA GLY A 111 -1.68 -8.11 4.00
C GLY A 111 -1.75 -6.64 4.33
N ALA A 112 -0.58 -6.02 4.58
CA ALA A 112 -0.48 -4.61 4.95
C ALA A 112 0.79 -3.95 4.42
N LYS A 113 0.68 -2.70 4.01
CA LYS A 113 1.80 -1.93 3.46
C LYS A 113 1.65 -0.42 3.73
N LEU A 114 2.75 0.29 3.70
CA LEU A 114 2.69 1.75 3.62
C LEU A 114 2.03 2.18 2.29
N THR A 115 1.38 3.35 2.30
CA THR A 115 0.80 3.96 1.11
C THR A 115 1.21 5.43 0.99
N GLY A 116 1.27 5.92 -0.25
CA GLY A 116 1.81 7.25 -0.56
C GLY A 116 3.34 7.24 -0.71
N ALA A 117 3.96 8.40 -0.56
CA ALA A 117 5.39 8.57 -0.79
C ALA A 117 6.28 7.98 0.31
N GLY A 118 5.73 7.66 1.47
CA GLY A 118 6.51 7.26 2.64
C GLY A 118 7.06 8.43 3.45
N GLY A 119 8.02 8.15 4.33
CA GLY A 119 8.55 9.16 5.27
C GLY A 119 7.56 9.54 6.38
N GLY A 120 6.56 8.72 6.63
CA GLY A 120 5.38 8.96 7.44
C GLY A 120 4.11 8.80 6.60
N GLY A 121 3.03 9.49 6.97
CA GLY A 121 1.74 9.40 6.28
C GLY A 121 0.96 8.17 6.70
N CYS A 122 0.51 7.37 5.75
CA CYS A 122 -0.42 6.28 5.98
C CYS A 122 0.17 4.90 5.65
N MET A 123 -0.41 3.89 6.26
CA MET A 123 -0.38 2.51 5.83
C MET A 123 -1.79 2.06 5.44
N VAL A 124 -1.91 0.96 4.74
CA VAL A 124 -3.18 0.31 4.41
C VAL A 124 -3.08 -1.19 4.68
N ALA A 125 -4.11 -1.75 5.27
CA ALA A 125 -4.27 -3.18 5.48
C ALA A 125 -5.55 -3.67 4.80
N LEU A 126 -5.45 -4.82 4.13
CA LEU A 126 -6.58 -5.54 3.55
C LEU A 126 -7.04 -6.60 4.54
N THR A 127 -8.33 -6.64 4.89
CA THR A 127 -8.83 -7.53 5.93
C THR A 127 -10.31 -7.87 5.75
N GLN A 128 -10.73 -8.95 6.39
CA GLN A 128 -12.14 -9.31 6.63
C GLN A 128 -12.58 -8.98 8.07
N ASP A 129 -11.63 -8.61 8.95
CA ASP A 129 -11.90 -8.18 10.33
C ASP A 129 -11.35 -6.76 10.57
N PRO A 130 -12.07 -5.73 10.10
CA PRO A 130 -11.58 -4.35 10.16
C PRO A 130 -11.48 -3.81 11.60
N ASP A 131 -12.21 -4.38 12.55
CA ASP A 131 -12.19 -3.93 13.94
C ASP A 131 -10.90 -4.34 14.64
N ARG A 132 -10.46 -5.58 14.47
CA ARG A 132 -9.17 -6.05 15.01
C ARG A 132 -7.98 -5.34 14.40
N VAL A 133 -8.01 -5.10 13.10
CA VAL A 133 -6.94 -4.33 12.43
C VAL A 133 -6.92 -2.90 12.94
N SER A 134 -8.09 -2.27 13.13
CA SER A 134 -8.17 -0.91 13.68
C SER A 134 -7.57 -0.83 15.09
N GLU A 135 -7.95 -1.75 15.98
CA GLU A 135 -7.40 -1.84 17.32
C GLU A 135 -5.87 -2.02 17.33
N ALA A 136 -5.36 -2.92 16.48
CA ALA A 136 -3.92 -3.15 16.33
C ALA A 136 -3.16 -1.89 15.86
N ILE A 137 -3.76 -1.12 14.95
CA ILE A 137 -3.20 0.15 14.48
C ILE A 137 -3.22 1.20 15.60
N GLU A 138 -4.28 1.29 16.41
CA GLU A 138 -4.38 2.20 17.54
C GLU A 138 -3.35 1.88 18.62
N ILE A 139 -3.18 0.61 18.97
CA ILE A 139 -2.15 0.14 19.91
C ILE A 139 -0.75 0.51 19.42
N ALA A 140 -0.51 0.44 18.11
CA ALA A 140 0.74 0.90 17.49
C ALA A 140 0.90 2.44 17.43
N GLY A 141 -0.12 3.19 17.91
CA GLY A 141 -0.14 4.65 17.97
C GLY A 141 -0.55 5.33 16.65
N GLY A 142 -1.22 4.61 15.75
CA GLY A 142 -1.83 5.14 14.54
C GLY A 142 -3.28 5.58 14.75
N ARG A 143 -3.88 6.19 13.73
CA ARG A 143 -5.30 6.54 13.67
C ARG A 143 -5.95 5.77 12.53
N PRO A 144 -6.81 4.78 12.79
CA PRO A 144 -7.44 3.97 11.74
C PRO A 144 -8.64 4.68 11.11
N LEU A 145 -8.87 4.40 9.83
CA LEU A 145 -10.08 4.70 9.07
C LEU A 145 -10.46 3.45 8.28
N LYS A 146 -11.69 2.99 8.40
CA LYS A 146 -12.22 1.81 7.72
C LYS A 146 -13.01 2.19 6.48
N THR A 147 -12.82 1.47 5.38
CA THR A 147 -13.66 1.56 4.18
C THR A 147 -13.81 0.19 3.54
N LYS A 148 -14.98 -0.09 2.95
CA LYS A 148 -15.13 -1.32 2.13
C LYS A 148 -14.34 -1.20 0.84
N LEU A 149 -13.75 -2.31 0.40
CA LEU A 149 -13.18 -2.42 -0.93
C LEU A 149 -14.32 -2.33 -1.96
N GLY A 150 -14.12 -1.54 -3.03
CA GLY A 150 -15.16 -1.36 -4.06
C GLY A 150 -16.34 -0.46 -3.65
N SER A 151 -16.23 0.31 -2.56
CA SER A 151 -17.26 1.29 -2.20
C SER A 151 -17.53 2.28 -3.34
N GLN A 152 -18.80 2.66 -3.49
CA GLN A 152 -19.19 3.69 -4.45
C GLN A 152 -18.40 4.98 -4.19
N GLY A 153 -17.78 5.50 -5.24
CA GLY A 153 -17.07 6.77 -5.18
C GLY A 153 -18.01 7.98 -5.14
N VAL A 154 -17.44 9.16 -5.30
CA VAL A 154 -18.24 10.41 -5.38
C VAL A 154 -19.15 10.36 -6.59
N SER A 155 -20.44 10.59 -6.38
CA SER A 155 -21.47 10.75 -7.44
C SER A 155 -22.07 12.15 -7.35
N ILE A 156 -22.41 12.72 -8.51
CA ILE A 156 -23.21 13.95 -8.59
C ILE A 156 -24.68 13.50 -8.57
N LEU A 157 -25.45 14.04 -7.63
CA LEU A 157 -26.91 13.82 -7.53
C LEU A 157 -27.62 14.67 -8.53
#